data_e7cd34216ff47d98425e0a8c3b4044ae
#
_entry.id   e7cd34216ff47d98425e0a8c3b4044ae
#
_cell.length_a   1.000
_cell.length_b   1.000
_cell.length_c   1.000
_cell.angle_alpha   90.00
_cell.angle_beta   90.00
_cell.angle_gamma   90.00
#
_symmetry.space_group_name_H-M   'P 1'
#
loop_
_entity.id
_entity.type
_entity.pdbx_description
1 polymer ?
#
loop_
_entity_poly.entity_id
_entity_poly.type
_entity_poly.pdbx_seq_one_letter_code
_entity_poly.pdbx_strand_id
1 'polypeptide(L)'
;MAHIRQNLTQNTKWELSYARSQEDALVYPEPDLLDSLVTIYFEKSNIFIPVLHKPVFLRSLASGLHLRDFSFGMTVLLVCAIASRYTSDGRVLLDDDISSLSSGWKYYSQVPNFRNCLFENSTLYDIQCYVVRHCFF
;
A
#
# COMPACT_ATOMS: atom_id res chain seq x y z
N MET A 1 19.66 -23.46 24.95
CA MET A 1 19.43 -22.01 25.07
C MET A 1 20.27 -21.16 24.13
N ALA A 2 21.46 -21.57 23.71
CA ALA A 2 22.28 -20.82 22.73
C ALA A 2 21.72 -20.84 21.31
N HIS A 3 20.99 -21.85 20.87
CA HIS A 3 20.40 -21.94 19.53
C HIS A 3 19.23 -20.99 19.28
N ILE A 4 18.51 -20.58 20.33
CA ILE A 4 17.38 -19.63 20.20
C ILE A 4 17.89 -18.21 19.98
N ARG A 5 19.05 -17.86 20.53
CA ARG A 5 19.66 -16.53 20.36
C ARG A 5 20.28 -16.32 18.98
N GLN A 6 20.76 -17.39 18.31
CA GLN A 6 21.32 -17.29 16.96
C GLN A 6 20.25 -17.12 15.87
N ASN A 7 19.05 -17.68 16.06
CA ASN A 7 17.94 -17.47 15.13
C ASN A 7 17.32 -16.06 15.22
N LEU A 8 17.44 -15.40 16.38
CA LEU A 8 16.97 -14.03 16.56
C LEU A 8 17.86 -12.98 15.85
N THR A 9 19.13 -13.31 15.62
CA THR A 9 20.07 -12.39 14.97
C THR A 9 20.08 -12.49 13.44
N GLN A 10 19.55 -13.54 12.84
CA GLN A 10 19.45 -13.68 11.38
C GLN A 10 18.19 -13.07 10.77
N ASN A 11 17.17 -12.80 11.59
CA ASN A 11 15.92 -12.16 11.16
C ASN A 11 16.00 -10.63 11.03
N THR A 12 17.12 -10.03 11.36
CA THR A 12 17.20 -8.59 11.67
C THR A 12 17.19 -7.65 10.48
N LYS A 13 17.54 -8.10 9.28
CA LYS A 13 17.76 -7.17 8.17
C LYS A 13 16.46 -6.69 7.51
N TRP A 14 15.50 -7.60 7.37
CA TRP A 14 14.18 -7.25 6.83
C TRP A 14 13.22 -6.74 7.92
N GLU A 15 13.34 -7.26 9.16
CA GLU A 15 12.60 -6.72 10.32
C GLU A 15 13.00 -5.28 10.61
N LEU A 16 14.28 -4.95 10.50
CA LEU A 16 14.78 -3.57 10.62
C LEU A 16 14.33 -2.70 9.44
N SER A 17 14.27 -3.26 8.24
CA SER A 17 13.72 -2.60 7.06
C SER A 17 12.23 -2.34 7.21
N TYR A 18 11.47 -3.32 7.72
CA TYR A 18 10.05 -3.21 8.01
C TYR A 18 9.77 -2.24 9.17
N ALA A 19 10.53 -2.33 10.24
CA ALA A 19 10.43 -1.42 11.38
C ALA A 19 10.79 0.03 11.00
N ARG A 20 11.80 0.24 10.15
CA ARG A 20 12.13 1.56 9.60
C ARG A 20 11.02 2.12 8.73
N SER A 21 10.36 1.28 7.94
CA SER A 21 9.22 1.68 7.12
C SER A 21 8.00 2.07 7.98
N GLN A 22 7.88 1.51 9.19
CA GLN A 22 6.83 1.89 10.14
C GLN A 22 7.13 3.21 10.87
N GLU A 23 8.41 3.57 11.01
CA GLU A 23 8.81 4.83 11.63
C GLU A 23 8.58 6.03 10.69
N ASP A 24 8.70 5.81 9.39
CA ASP A 24 8.37 6.81 8.39
C ASP A 24 6.86 6.84 8.18
N ALA A 25 6.20 7.88 8.64
CA ALA A 25 4.75 8.05 8.47
C ALA A 25 4.38 8.02 6.98
N LEU A 26 3.40 7.18 6.62
CA LEU A 26 2.89 7.12 5.25
C LEU A 26 2.23 8.44 4.87
N VAL A 27 2.54 8.93 3.68
CA VAL A 27 1.97 10.17 3.15
C VAL A 27 0.84 9.85 2.19
N TYR A 28 -0.37 10.19 2.59
CA TYR A 28 -1.59 10.00 1.80
C TYR A 28 -1.90 11.23 0.93
N PRO A 29 -2.67 11.06 -0.16
CA PRO A 29 -3.20 12.19 -0.88
C PRO A 29 -4.16 13.03 -0.02
N GLU A 30 -4.44 14.25 -0.45
CA GLU A 30 -5.47 15.09 0.16
C GLU A 30 -6.83 14.36 0.17
N PRO A 31 -7.72 14.63 1.15
CA PRO A 31 -8.96 13.87 1.32
C PRO A 31 -9.85 13.82 0.06
N ASP A 32 -9.96 14.92 -0.68
CA ASP A 32 -10.74 14.98 -1.94
C ASP A 32 -10.13 14.10 -3.03
N LEU A 33 -8.81 14.12 -3.15
CA LEU A 33 -8.08 13.27 -4.09
C LEU A 33 -8.13 11.81 -3.67
N LEU A 34 -8.00 11.51 -2.39
CA LEU A 34 -8.11 10.16 -1.85
C LEU A 34 -9.47 9.54 -2.18
N ASP A 35 -10.56 10.25 -1.92
CA ASP A 35 -11.91 9.78 -2.24
C ASP A 35 -12.11 9.54 -3.73
N SER A 36 -11.59 10.44 -4.56
CA SER A 36 -11.63 10.31 -6.02
C SER A 36 -10.86 9.08 -6.50
N LEU A 37 -9.64 8.87 -6.02
CA LEU A 37 -8.80 7.74 -6.40
C LEU A 37 -9.39 6.41 -5.95
N VAL A 38 -9.94 6.34 -4.74
CA VAL A 38 -10.62 5.13 -4.24
C VAL A 38 -11.82 4.78 -5.11
N THR A 39 -12.64 5.77 -5.47
CA THR A 39 -13.78 5.58 -6.38
C THR A 39 -13.31 5.04 -7.73
N ILE A 40 -12.29 5.63 -8.34
CA ILE A 40 -11.72 5.21 -9.62
C ILE A 40 -11.21 3.77 -9.53
N TYR A 41 -10.52 3.40 -8.45
CA TYR A 41 -10.01 2.05 -8.27
C TYR A 41 -11.15 1.01 -8.33
N PHE A 42 -12.23 1.23 -7.59
CA PHE A 42 -13.34 0.29 -7.56
C PHE A 42 -14.13 0.25 -8.87
N GLU A 43 -14.16 1.35 -9.62
CA GLU A 43 -14.84 1.40 -10.93
C GLU A 43 -14.00 0.82 -12.08
N LYS A 44 -12.69 0.97 -12.04
CA LYS A 44 -11.79 0.66 -13.17
C LYS A 44 -10.93 -0.56 -12.98
N SER A 45 -10.50 -0.86 -11.76
CA SER A 45 -9.53 -1.94 -11.49
C SER A 45 -10.15 -3.11 -10.75
N ASN A 46 -10.85 -2.89 -9.66
CA ASN A 46 -11.38 -3.97 -8.82
C ASN A 46 -12.45 -4.82 -9.51
N ILE A 47 -13.09 -4.31 -10.57
CA ILE A 47 -14.04 -5.09 -11.38
C ILE A 47 -13.38 -6.23 -12.15
N PHE A 48 -12.10 -6.08 -12.51
CA PHE A 48 -11.35 -7.12 -13.23
C PHE A 48 -10.66 -8.10 -12.28
N ILE A 49 -10.12 -7.60 -11.18
CA ILE A 49 -9.44 -8.39 -10.15
C ILE A 49 -10.02 -7.97 -8.79
N PRO A 50 -11.11 -8.62 -8.33
CA PRO A 50 -11.85 -8.21 -7.14
C PRO A 50 -11.15 -8.66 -5.84
N VAL A 51 -10.01 -8.08 -5.54
CA VAL A 51 -9.21 -8.39 -4.34
C VAL A 51 -9.82 -7.78 -3.09
N LEU A 52 -10.41 -6.58 -3.22
CA LEU A 52 -10.96 -5.81 -2.11
C LEU A 52 -12.48 -5.81 -2.12
N HIS A 53 -13.08 -5.99 -0.96
CA HIS A 53 -14.53 -5.85 -0.78
C HIS A 53 -14.87 -4.39 -0.49
N LYS A 54 -15.50 -3.73 -1.45
CA LYS A 54 -15.76 -2.28 -1.43
C LYS A 54 -16.41 -1.76 -0.14
N PRO A 55 -17.54 -2.33 0.36
CA PRO A 55 -18.18 -1.82 1.57
C PRO A 55 -17.30 -1.91 2.81
N VAL A 56 -16.55 -3.00 2.97
CA VAL A 56 -15.61 -3.19 4.09
C VAL A 56 -14.44 -2.22 3.99
N PHE A 57 -13.88 -2.07 2.79
CA PHE A 57 -12.76 -1.15 2.55
C PHE A 57 -13.16 0.30 2.86
N LEU A 58 -14.28 0.76 2.35
CA LEU A 58 -14.78 2.12 2.58
C LEU A 58 -15.07 2.38 4.06
N ARG A 59 -15.64 1.42 4.77
CA ARG A 59 -15.89 1.51 6.22
C ARG A 59 -14.58 1.61 6.99
N SER A 60 -13.61 0.79 6.67
CA SER A 60 -12.29 0.79 7.30
C SER A 60 -11.55 2.10 7.05
N LEU A 61 -11.62 2.62 5.82
CA LEU A 61 -11.04 3.90 5.45
C LEU A 61 -11.71 5.07 6.22
N ALA A 62 -13.03 5.09 6.28
CA ALA A 62 -13.79 6.11 7.01
C ALA A 62 -13.51 6.10 8.53
N SER A 63 -13.22 4.92 9.11
CA SER A 63 -12.83 4.79 10.51
C SER A 63 -11.40 5.25 10.82
N GLY A 64 -10.62 5.61 9.80
CA GLY A 64 -9.23 5.98 9.95
C GLY A 64 -8.28 4.79 10.19
N LEU A 65 -8.67 3.57 9.81
CA LEU A 65 -7.85 2.38 10.02
C LEU A 65 -6.47 2.48 9.34
N HIS A 66 -6.39 3.15 8.20
CA HIS A 66 -5.13 3.40 7.48
C HIS A 66 -4.10 4.21 8.29
N LEU A 67 -4.54 4.97 9.28
CA LEU A 67 -3.67 5.73 10.19
C LEU A 67 -3.18 4.90 11.39
N ARG A 68 -3.78 3.74 11.64
CA ARG A 68 -3.51 2.88 12.80
C ARG A 68 -2.95 1.52 12.43
N ASP A 69 -3.30 1.00 11.26
CA ASP A 69 -2.84 -0.29 10.74
C ASP A 69 -1.97 -0.05 9.50
N PHE A 70 -0.70 -0.39 9.62
CA PHE A 70 0.28 -0.15 8.56
C PHE A 70 -0.02 -0.95 7.29
N SER A 71 -0.41 -2.20 7.41
CA SER A 71 -0.74 -3.06 6.26
C SER A 71 -1.96 -2.55 5.50
N PHE A 72 -2.99 -2.12 6.21
CA PHE A 72 -4.14 -1.46 5.58
C PHE A 72 -3.76 -0.12 4.95
N GLY A 73 -2.93 0.67 5.62
CA GLY A 73 -2.41 1.94 5.08
C GLY A 73 -1.63 1.74 3.78
N MET A 74 -0.77 0.73 3.71
CA MET A 74 -0.08 0.39 2.47
C MET A 74 -1.03 -0.04 1.35
N THR A 75 -2.08 -0.80 1.69
CA THR A 75 -3.11 -1.18 0.72
C THR A 75 -3.82 0.05 0.17
N VAL A 76 -4.14 1.03 1.00
CA VAL A 76 -4.72 2.31 0.57
C VAL A 76 -3.80 3.06 -0.39
N LEU A 77 -2.50 3.12 -0.09
CA LEU A 77 -1.52 3.75 -1.00
C LEU A 77 -1.42 3.03 -2.34
N LEU A 78 -1.46 1.71 -2.35
CA LEU A 78 -1.44 0.93 -3.59
C LEU A 78 -2.72 1.12 -4.41
N VAL A 79 -3.87 1.21 -3.76
CA VAL A 79 -5.13 1.59 -4.40
C VAL A 79 -5.00 2.96 -5.08
N CYS A 80 -4.44 3.94 -4.38
CA CYS A 80 -4.17 5.26 -4.94
C CYS A 80 -3.19 5.21 -6.12
N ALA A 81 -2.15 4.40 -6.02
CA ALA A 81 -1.17 4.23 -7.09
C ALA A 81 -1.80 3.66 -8.37
N ILE A 82 -2.61 2.62 -8.25
CA ILE A 82 -3.31 2.02 -9.39
C ILE A 82 -4.30 3.00 -10.01
N ALA A 83 -5.14 3.64 -9.17
CA ALA A 83 -6.14 4.60 -9.62
C ALA A 83 -5.53 5.82 -10.32
N SER A 84 -4.33 6.21 -9.92
CA SER A 84 -3.59 7.33 -10.51
C SER A 84 -3.36 7.17 -12.01
N ARG A 85 -3.34 5.96 -12.52
CA ARG A 85 -3.17 5.68 -13.94
C ARG A 85 -4.43 5.97 -14.78
N TYR A 86 -5.56 6.13 -14.11
CA TYR A 86 -6.87 6.37 -14.75
C TYR A 86 -7.37 7.81 -14.58
N THR A 87 -6.59 8.66 -13.95
CA THR A 87 -6.93 10.08 -13.76
C THR A 87 -5.93 11.00 -14.47
N SER A 88 -6.39 12.18 -14.87
CA SER A 88 -5.57 13.25 -15.41
C SER A 88 -5.17 14.30 -14.37
N ASP A 89 -5.49 14.08 -13.10
CA ASP A 89 -5.13 15.00 -12.01
C ASP A 89 -3.60 15.04 -11.84
N GLY A 90 -3.01 16.22 -12.02
CA GLY A 90 -1.55 16.41 -11.95
C GLY A 90 -0.94 16.13 -10.57
N ARG A 91 -1.76 16.11 -9.52
CA ARG A 91 -1.30 15.81 -8.14
C ARG A 91 -0.82 14.38 -7.95
N VAL A 92 -1.14 13.45 -8.87
CA VAL A 92 -0.70 12.06 -8.82
C VAL A 92 0.69 11.85 -9.44
N LEU A 93 1.22 12.85 -10.14
CA LEU A 93 2.55 12.80 -10.74
C LEU A 93 3.65 13.08 -9.70
N LEU A 94 4.88 12.69 -10.01
CA LEU A 94 6.03 13.15 -9.26
C LEU A 94 6.22 14.66 -9.45
N ASP A 95 6.62 15.35 -8.42
CA ASP A 95 6.71 16.82 -8.42
C ASP A 95 7.65 17.38 -9.49
N ASP A 96 8.68 16.63 -9.85
CA ASP A 96 9.69 17.01 -10.86
C ASP A 96 9.46 16.35 -12.23
N ASP A 97 8.42 15.55 -12.39
CA ASP A 97 8.18 14.77 -13.60
C ASP A 97 6.74 14.95 -14.10
N ILE A 98 6.60 15.70 -15.19
CA ILE A 98 5.32 15.91 -15.90
C ILE A 98 4.92 14.70 -16.76
N SER A 99 5.75 13.66 -16.82
CA SER A 99 5.46 12.47 -17.60
C SER A 99 4.33 11.64 -16.95
N SER A 100 3.35 11.25 -17.76
CA SER A 100 2.29 10.33 -17.33
C SER A 100 2.82 8.96 -16.83
N LEU A 101 4.07 8.62 -17.15
CA LEU A 101 4.74 7.42 -16.67
C LEU A 101 5.04 7.45 -15.16
N SER A 102 5.11 8.65 -14.56
CA SER A 102 5.31 8.81 -13.12
C SER A 102 4.01 8.69 -12.31
N SER A 103 2.88 8.55 -12.99
CA SER A 103 1.56 8.51 -12.35
C SER A 103 1.45 7.42 -11.28
N GLY A 104 1.14 7.81 -10.06
CA GLY A 104 1.01 6.91 -8.92
C GLY A 104 2.31 6.44 -8.29
N TRP A 105 3.45 6.74 -8.87
CA TRP A 105 4.74 6.28 -8.37
C TRP A 105 5.05 6.79 -6.97
N LYS A 106 4.65 8.00 -6.63
CA LYS A 106 4.84 8.57 -5.29
C LYS A 106 4.10 7.82 -4.18
N TYR A 107 3.01 7.14 -4.50
CA TYR A 107 2.29 6.28 -3.57
C TYR A 107 2.91 4.89 -3.52
N TYR A 108 3.19 4.32 -4.66
CA TYR A 108 3.79 3.00 -4.79
C TYR A 108 5.16 2.89 -4.12
N SER A 109 6.01 3.91 -4.28
CA SER A 109 7.38 3.91 -3.75
C SER A 109 7.47 3.89 -2.21
N GLN A 110 6.39 4.29 -1.53
CA GLN A 110 6.31 4.22 -0.07
C GLN A 110 6.09 2.79 0.45
N VAL A 111 5.65 1.88 -0.40
CA VAL A 111 5.32 0.51 -0.02
C VAL A 111 6.55 -0.38 -0.15
N PRO A 112 7.07 -0.94 0.97
CA PRO A 112 8.25 -1.78 0.95
C PRO A 112 8.02 -3.11 0.21
N ASN A 113 9.12 -3.77 -0.17
CA ASN A 113 9.05 -5.04 -0.85
C ASN A 113 8.85 -6.20 0.16
N PHE A 114 7.69 -6.85 0.09
CA PHE A 114 7.23 -7.86 1.06
C PHE A 114 7.65 -9.31 0.78
N ARG A 115 8.56 -9.57 -0.12
CA ARG A 115 8.86 -10.97 -0.51
C ARG A 115 9.06 -11.94 0.66
N ASN A 116 9.52 -11.44 1.80
CA ASN A 116 9.87 -12.26 2.95
C ASN A 116 8.83 -12.24 4.08
N CYS A 117 7.81 -11.39 4.02
CA CYS A 117 6.84 -11.22 5.10
C CYS A 117 5.63 -12.16 5.03
N LEU A 118 5.41 -12.86 3.91
CA LEU A 118 4.22 -13.68 3.69
C LEU A 118 4.22 -15.03 4.39
N PHE A 119 5.32 -15.42 5.02
CA PHE A 119 5.48 -16.80 5.51
C PHE A 119 5.25 -16.96 7.02
N GLU A 120 5.23 -15.87 7.78
CA GLU A 120 5.02 -15.93 9.23
C GLU A 120 3.97 -14.89 9.67
N ASN A 121 2.85 -15.35 10.20
CA ASN A 121 1.80 -14.53 10.80
C ASN A 121 1.19 -13.45 9.89
N SER A 122 1.04 -13.73 8.59
CA SER A 122 0.42 -12.81 7.65
C SER A 122 -1.05 -12.59 7.97
N THR A 123 -1.45 -11.32 7.99
CA THR A 123 -2.86 -10.92 8.12
C THR A 123 -3.54 -10.90 6.75
N LEU A 124 -4.89 -10.82 6.74
CA LEU A 124 -5.64 -10.63 5.50
C LEU A 124 -5.17 -9.37 4.75
N TYR A 125 -4.87 -8.30 5.47
CA TYR A 125 -4.38 -7.05 4.86
C TYR A 125 -3.00 -7.20 4.21
N ASP A 126 -2.12 -8.02 4.79
CA ASP A 126 -0.81 -8.31 4.18
C ASP A 126 -0.95 -9.02 2.84
N ILE A 127 -1.86 -9.99 2.76
CA ILE A 127 -2.16 -10.72 1.53
C ILE A 127 -2.78 -9.80 0.49
N GLN A 128 -3.77 -9.00 0.88
CA GLN A 128 -4.40 -8.02 0.00
C GLN A 128 -3.39 -7.00 -0.53
N CYS A 129 -2.56 -6.48 0.35
CA CYS A 129 -1.48 -5.56 -0.02
C CYS A 129 -0.54 -6.19 -1.06
N TYR A 130 -0.11 -7.42 -0.84
CA TYR A 130 0.75 -8.14 -1.78
C TYR A 130 0.10 -8.30 -3.16
N VAL A 131 -1.15 -8.73 -3.22
CA VAL A 131 -1.86 -8.92 -4.48
C VAL A 131 -2.09 -7.60 -5.20
N VAL A 132 -2.57 -6.58 -4.49
CA VAL A 132 -2.81 -5.25 -5.07
C VAL A 132 -1.51 -4.63 -5.60
N ARG A 133 -0.39 -4.82 -4.90
CA ARG A 133 0.91 -4.38 -5.37
C ARG A 133 1.27 -4.96 -6.74
N HIS A 134 0.99 -6.24 -6.97
CA HIS A 134 1.26 -6.88 -8.26
C HIS A 134 0.34 -6.40 -9.38
N CYS A 135 -0.81 -5.85 -9.05
CA CYS A 135 -1.72 -5.25 -10.02
C CYS A 135 -1.24 -3.89 -10.55
N PHE A 136 -0.29 -3.23 -9.88
CA PHE A 136 0.26 -1.95 -10.31
C PHE A 136 1.11 -2.06 -11.58
N PHE A 137 1.76 -3.19 -11.75
CA PHE A 137 2.55 -3.47 -12.95
C PHE A 137 1.65 -4.00 -14.09
#